data_c5d65f74e3c439de353f4c0940211fa1
#
_entry.id   c5d65f74e3c439de353f4c0940211fa1
#
_cell.length_a   1.000
_cell.length_b   1.000
_cell.length_c   1.000
_cell.angle_alpha   90.00
_cell.angle_beta   90.00
_cell.angle_gamma   90.00
#
_symmetry.space_group_name_H-M   'P 1'
#
loop_
_entity.id
_entity.type
_entity.pdbx_description
1 polymer ?
#
loop_
_entity_poly.entity_id
_entity_poly.type
_entity_poly.pdbx_seq_one_letter_code
_entity_poly.pdbx_strand_id
1 'polypeptide(L)'
;MHEGAPRINGGIGFALDGPMAKIVVRDAAQLAIYDDRRRPMSPSELAQHVKLLKLFVSKHSLTRQAEFRINGEMGTHVGMGSATAIRLGTIESLALLNGWQISKDELVAASGRGGTSGIGVNTYFDGGLICDLGRTNDGQAFAPSSQVIPTRLPLTLPSVTMPSWPMLLCIPRVIVPKTQQDEIAFFERTTPLSQAASFEATYVALFEIYAAAVESNYEGFCRGIVHMQQTAWKQAERQEYGDLLRELTEQLMDVGADCVGMSSLGPMLFCFAKLERLAAITDIAAVMGCDVHRTQPSNRGRKVTRLDA
;
A
#
# COMPACT_ATOMS: atom_id res chain seq x y z
N MET A 1 6.55 13.79 -9.87
CA MET A 1 7.89 14.11 -9.30
C MET A 1 8.80 14.63 -10.41
N HIS A 2 8.74 15.91 -10.75
CA HIS A 2 9.63 16.56 -11.71
C HIS A 2 10.34 17.75 -11.06
N GLU A 3 11.44 18.16 -11.65
CA GLU A 3 12.20 19.30 -11.17
C GLU A 3 11.36 20.59 -11.23
N GLY A 4 11.44 21.44 -10.20
CA GLY A 4 10.65 22.67 -10.11
C GLY A 4 9.16 22.50 -9.81
N ALA A 5 8.67 21.26 -9.58
CA ALA A 5 7.28 21.06 -9.20
C ALA A 5 6.96 21.69 -7.84
N PRO A 6 5.79 22.38 -7.68
CA PRO A 6 5.39 22.95 -6.39
C PRO A 6 5.05 21.88 -5.34
N ARG A 7 4.72 20.69 -5.80
CA ARG A 7 4.42 19.52 -4.97
C ARG A 7 5.17 18.31 -5.48
N ILE A 8 5.57 17.43 -4.56
CA ILE A 8 6.32 16.21 -4.88
C ILE A 8 5.58 14.98 -4.36
N ASN A 9 5.90 13.84 -4.95
CA ASN A 9 5.24 12.56 -4.73
C ASN A 9 3.78 12.61 -5.26
N GLY A 10 2.88 11.97 -4.56
CA GLY A 10 1.50 11.80 -4.98
C GLY A 10 1.27 10.43 -5.58
N GLY A 11 0.01 10.10 -5.79
CA GLY A 11 -0.39 8.84 -6.37
C GLY A 11 -1.87 8.55 -6.17
N ILE A 12 -2.30 7.40 -6.67
CA ILE A 12 -3.66 6.93 -6.53
C ILE A 12 -3.66 5.48 -6.08
N GLY A 13 -4.59 5.10 -5.20
CA GLY A 13 -4.69 3.73 -4.70
C GLY A 13 -5.94 3.54 -3.86
N PHE A 14 -6.29 2.30 -3.60
CA PHE A 14 -7.53 1.97 -2.90
C PHE A 14 -7.33 0.86 -1.85
N ALA A 15 -8.22 0.84 -0.87
CA ALA A 15 -8.26 -0.21 0.13
C ALA A 15 -8.88 -1.50 -0.44
N LEU A 16 -8.51 -2.62 0.14
CA LEU A 16 -8.99 -3.96 -0.23
C LEU A 16 -9.76 -4.59 0.92
N ASP A 17 -10.73 -5.43 0.59
CA ASP A 17 -11.49 -6.23 1.55
C ASP A 17 -10.69 -7.44 2.08
N GLY A 18 -9.59 -7.76 1.44
CA GLY A 18 -8.60 -8.79 1.79
C GLY A 18 -7.52 -8.90 0.72
N PRO A 19 -6.44 -9.62 1.00
CA PRO A 19 -6.04 -10.25 2.27
C PRO A 19 -5.70 -9.24 3.36
N MET A 20 -5.97 -9.61 4.62
CA MET A 20 -5.79 -8.73 5.78
C MET A 20 -4.67 -9.21 6.71
N ALA A 21 -4.15 -8.27 7.51
CA ALA A 21 -3.41 -8.59 8.72
C ALA A 21 -4.31 -8.37 9.95
N LYS A 22 -4.28 -9.32 10.87
CA LYS A 22 -4.93 -9.23 12.17
C LYS A 22 -3.86 -9.07 13.24
N ILE A 23 -3.96 -8.00 14.02
CA ILE A 23 -3.07 -7.74 15.15
C ILE A 23 -3.85 -7.99 16.43
N VAL A 24 -3.39 -8.93 17.23
CA VAL A 24 -3.90 -9.18 18.58
C VAL A 24 -2.89 -8.63 19.56
N VAL A 25 -3.34 -7.77 20.47
CA VAL A 25 -2.50 -7.18 21.52
C VAL A 25 -2.95 -7.64 22.88
N ARG A 26 -2.00 -7.97 23.75
CA ARG A 26 -2.22 -8.34 25.15
C ARG A 26 -1.25 -7.58 26.04
N ASP A 27 -1.67 -7.30 27.27
CA ASP A 27 -0.78 -6.81 28.31
C ASP A 27 0.34 -7.82 28.59
N ALA A 28 1.56 -7.35 28.73
CA ALA A 28 2.74 -8.19 28.96
C ALA A 28 3.79 -7.46 29.78
N ALA A 29 4.67 -8.21 30.44
CA ALA A 29 5.78 -7.63 31.20
C ALA A 29 6.84 -6.94 30.32
N GLN A 30 6.94 -7.36 29.06
CA GLN A 30 7.89 -6.82 28.10
C GLN A 30 7.26 -6.68 26.72
N LEU A 31 7.73 -5.69 25.96
CA LEU A 31 7.27 -5.49 24.59
C LEU A 31 7.86 -6.56 23.67
N ALA A 32 6.96 -7.32 23.02
CA ALA A 32 7.31 -8.38 22.09
C ALA A 32 6.37 -8.36 20.86
N ILE A 33 6.89 -8.73 19.69
CA ILE A 33 6.11 -8.90 18.47
C ILE A 33 6.42 -10.27 17.88
N TYR A 34 5.37 -11.02 17.61
CA TYR A 34 5.38 -12.29 16.87
C TYR A 34 4.64 -12.09 15.56
N ASP A 35 5.33 -12.28 14.45
CA ASP A 35 4.76 -12.12 13.11
C ASP A 35 4.62 -13.50 12.47
N ASP A 36 3.43 -14.09 12.63
CA ASP A 36 3.09 -15.45 12.20
C ASP A 36 2.48 -15.46 10.77
N ARG A 37 2.59 -14.37 10.02
CA ARG A 37 2.10 -14.31 8.64
C ARG A 37 2.97 -15.17 7.72
N ARG A 38 2.39 -15.61 6.61
CA ARG A 38 3.11 -16.40 5.59
C ARG A 38 4.32 -15.64 5.00
N ARG A 39 4.22 -14.32 4.85
CA ARG A 39 5.31 -13.42 4.41
C ARG A 39 5.54 -12.36 5.50
N PRO A 40 6.24 -12.74 6.59
CA PRO A 40 6.44 -11.86 7.73
C PRO A 40 7.47 -10.77 7.43
N MET A 41 7.62 -9.87 8.39
CA MET A 41 8.77 -8.94 8.44
C MET A 41 10.08 -9.72 8.60
N SER A 42 11.15 -9.23 8.00
CA SER A 42 12.49 -9.74 8.25
C SER A 42 12.91 -9.51 9.71
N PRO A 43 13.87 -10.26 10.26
CA PRO A 43 14.35 -10.05 11.62
C PRO A 43 14.83 -8.61 11.89
N SER A 44 15.46 -7.97 10.89
CA SER A 44 15.92 -6.58 11.00
C SER A 44 14.75 -5.58 11.06
N GLU A 45 13.73 -5.77 10.25
CA GLU A 45 12.52 -4.93 10.26
C GLU A 45 11.74 -5.10 11.56
N LEU A 46 11.64 -6.34 12.03
CA LEU A 46 11.00 -6.64 13.31
C LEU A 46 11.73 -5.94 14.47
N ALA A 47 13.05 -5.99 14.49
CA ALA A 47 13.86 -5.30 15.50
C ALA A 47 13.68 -3.77 15.43
N GLN A 48 13.64 -3.18 14.23
CA GLN A 48 13.37 -1.76 14.03
C GLN A 48 11.95 -1.39 14.51
N HIS A 49 10.97 -2.24 14.26
CA HIS A 49 9.61 -2.03 14.70
C HIS A 49 9.48 -2.08 16.23
N VAL A 50 10.11 -3.05 16.88
CA VAL A 50 10.18 -3.13 18.36
C VAL A 50 10.84 -1.88 18.91
N LYS A 51 11.95 -1.41 18.30
CA LYS A 51 12.60 -0.15 18.71
C LYS A 51 11.67 1.05 18.61
N LEU A 52 10.89 1.14 17.52
CA LEU A 52 9.88 2.20 17.34
C LEU A 52 8.86 2.20 18.48
N LEU A 53 8.30 1.04 18.80
CA LEU A 53 7.31 0.91 19.88
C LEU A 53 7.91 1.22 21.25
N LYS A 54 9.16 0.82 21.53
CA LYS A 54 9.86 1.20 22.77
C LYS A 54 10.04 2.71 22.89
N LEU A 55 10.41 3.38 21.80
CA LEU A 55 10.51 4.84 21.77
C LEU A 55 9.14 5.49 22.00
N PHE A 56 8.08 4.95 21.43
CA PHE A 56 6.72 5.42 21.65
C PHE A 56 6.30 5.29 23.12
N VAL A 57 6.54 4.13 23.73
CA VAL A 57 6.31 3.89 25.19
C VAL A 57 7.03 4.93 26.04
N SER A 58 8.33 5.11 25.79
CA SER A 58 9.15 6.05 26.56
C SER A 58 8.72 7.49 26.38
N LYS A 59 8.47 7.92 25.14
CA LYS A 59 8.07 9.29 24.81
C LYS A 59 6.75 9.70 25.45
N HIS A 60 5.82 8.76 25.54
CA HIS A 60 4.48 9.02 26.07
C HIS A 60 4.25 8.49 27.48
N SER A 61 5.33 8.03 28.16
CA SER A 61 5.29 7.50 29.54
C SER A 61 4.21 6.44 29.73
N LEU A 62 4.03 5.54 28.75
CA LEU A 62 3.04 4.49 28.83
C LEU A 62 3.44 3.45 29.89
N THR A 63 2.50 3.04 30.72
CA THR A 63 2.75 2.15 31.85
C THR A 63 2.61 0.68 31.51
N ARG A 64 1.79 0.35 30.49
CA ARG A 64 1.60 -1.03 30.02
C ARG A 64 2.46 -1.29 28.82
N GLN A 65 3.14 -2.42 28.84
CA GLN A 65 3.81 -3.00 27.70
C GLN A 65 2.95 -4.08 27.08
N ALA A 66 3.29 -4.53 25.90
CA ALA A 66 2.41 -5.41 25.12
C ALA A 66 3.13 -6.52 24.39
N GLU A 67 2.49 -7.68 24.33
CA GLU A 67 2.75 -8.71 23.34
C GLU A 67 1.82 -8.52 22.14
N PHE A 68 2.38 -8.49 20.95
CA PHE A 68 1.64 -8.41 19.69
C PHE A 68 1.78 -9.74 18.93
N ARG A 69 0.66 -10.27 18.45
CA ARG A 69 0.63 -11.36 17.49
C ARG A 69 0.01 -10.87 16.19
N ILE A 70 0.76 -10.97 15.11
CA ILE A 70 0.34 -10.53 13.77
C ILE A 70 0.10 -11.78 12.94
N ASN A 71 -1.13 -11.96 12.50
CA ASN A 71 -1.56 -13.11 11.70
C ASN A 71 -2.24 -12.64 10.41
N GLY A 72 -2.50 -13.56 9.49
CA GLY A 72 -3.22 -13.31 8.25
C GLY A 72 -2.35 -13.41 7.00
N GLU A 73 -2.94 -13.04 5.87
CA GLU A 73 -2.36 -13.30 4.55
C GLU A 73 -1.78 -12.05 3.87
N MET A 74 -1.87 -10.88 4.52
CA MET A 74 -1.25 -9.65 4.00
C MET A 74 0.27 -9.79 3.99
N GLY A 75 0.87 -9.81 2.80
CA GLY A 75 2.31 -10.01 2.62
C GLY A 75 3.14 -8.74 2.86
N THR A 76 4.38 -8.91 3.32
CA THR A 76 5.37 -7.82 3.45
C THR A 76 6.05 -7.57 2.11
N HIS A 77 6.25 -6.31 1.73
CA HIS A 77 6.94 -5.86 0.50
C HIS A 77 6.39 -6.37 -0.83
N VAL A 78 5.12 -6.74 -0.87
CA VAL A 78 4.49 -7.18 -2.11
C VAL A 78 3.59 -6.12 -2.78
N GLY A 79 3.59 -4.88 -2.28
CA GLY A 79 2.76 -3.81 -2.82
C GLY A 79 1.42 -3.60 -2.10
N MET A 80 1.19 -4.24 -0.94
CA MET A 80 -0.07 -4.15 -0.17
C MET A 80 -0.11 -3.03 0.89
N GLY A 81 0.92 -2.19 1.01
CA GLY A 81 0.98 -1.18 2.06
C GLY A 81 1.12 -1.75 3.49
N SER A 82 1.49 -3.02 3.62
CA SER A 82 1.53 -3.76 4.90
C SER A 82 2.40 -3.11 5.97
N ALA A 83 3.55 -2.56 5.61
CA ALA A 83 4.43 -1.88 6.56
C ALA A 83 3.76 -0.67 7.23
N THR A 84 2.95 0.09 6.47
CA THR A 84 2.17 1.21 7.01
C THR A 84 1.04 0.71 7.91
N ALA A 85 0.26 -0.25 7.43
CA ALA A 85 -0.87 -0.79 8.17
C ALA A 85 -0.45 -1.43 9.51
N ILE A 86 0.64 -2.20 9.53
CA ILE A 86 1.15 -2.84 10.75
C ILE A 86 1.71 -1.81 11.73
N ARG A 87 2.46 -0.81 11.26
CA ARG A 87 2.96 0.25 12.15
C ARG A 87 1.84 1.04 12.78
N LEU A 88 0.87 1.48 12.02
CA LEU A 88 -0.30 2.18 12.54
C LEU A 88 -1.07 1.30 13.52
N GLY A 89 -1.36 0.05 13.14
CA GLY A 89 -2.14 -0.88 13.96
C GLY A 89 -1.49 -1.24 15.29
N THR A 90 -0.18 -1.45 15.33
CA THR A 90 0.53 -1.77 16.58
C THR A 90 0.61 -0.57 17.50
N ILE A 91 0.88 0.65 16.99
CA ILE A 91 0.91 1.87 17.80
C ILE A 91 -0.49 2.19 18.33
N GLU A 92 -1.53 2.15 17.47
CA GLU A 92 -2.92 2.37 17.88
C GLU A 92 -3.35 1.37 18.98
N SER A 93 -3.04 0.08 18.77
CA SER A 93 -3.35 -0.97 19.76
C SER A 93 -2.64 -0.75 21.09
N LEU A 94 -1.38 -0.31 21.07
CA LEU A 94 -0.62 -0.01 22.28
C LEU A 94 -1.19 1.22 23.04
N ALA A 95 -1.56 2.25 22.30
CA ALA A 95 -2.23 3.42 22.88
C ALA A 95 -3.55 3.02 23.54
N LEU A 96 -4.40 2.26 22.84
CA LEU A 96 -5.68 1.78 23.34
C LEU A 96 -5.53 0.87 24.56
N LEU A 97 -4.52 -0.01 24.59
CA LEU A 97 -4.19 -0.84 25.75
C LEU A 97 -3.89 0.02 26.99
N ASN A 98 -3.29 1.19 26.79
CA ASN A 98 -2.97 2.16 27.84
C ASN A 98 -4.14 3.15 28.11
N GLY A 99 -5.32 2.93 27.55
CA GLY A 99 -6.48 3.79 27.75
C GLY A 99 -6.43 5.11 26.98
N TRP A 100 -5.49 5.26 26.03
CA TRP A 100 -5.34 6.48 25.25
C TRP A 100 -6.00 6.36 23.88
N GLN A 101 -6.98 7.23 23.63
CA GLN A 101 -7.59 7.41 22.31
C GLN A 101 -6.71 8.35 21.48
N ILE A 102 -5.71 7.78 20.83
CA ILE A 102 -4.76 8.55 20.00
C ILE A 102 -5.48 9.12 18.77
N SER A 103 -5.24 10.38 18.46
CA SER A 103 -5.79 11.02 17.26
C SER A 103 -5.10 10.50 15.97
N LYS A 104 -5.75 10.70 14.80
CA LYS A 104 -5.20 10.33 13.50
C LYS A 104 -3.82 10.95 13.30
N ASP A 105 -3.69 12.25 13.55
CA ASP A 105 -2.45 13.01 13.31
C ASP A 105 -1.32 12.55 14.24
N GLU A 106 -1.61 12.33 15.53
CA GLU A 106 -0.64 11.79 16.48
C GLU A 106 -0.18 10.38 16.10
N LEU A 107 -1.12 9.51 15.70
CA LEU A 107 -0.82 8.15 15.29
C LEU A 107 0.06 8.11 14.04
N VAL A 108 -0.25 8.93 13.04
CA VAL A 108 0.54 9.03 11.82
C VAL A 108 1.93 9.57 12.12
N ALA A 109 2.03 10.64 12.91
CA ALA A 109 3.31 11.21 13.34
C ALA A 109 4.16 10.18 14.11
N ALA A 110 3.56 9.42 15.03
CA ALA A 110 4.24 8.38 15.79
C ALA A 110 4.73 7.22 14.90
N SER A 111 3.99 6.92 13.84
CA SER A 111 4.37 5.84 12.91
C SER A 111 5.54 6.19 11.99
N GLY A 112 5.84 7.47 11.81
CA GLY A 112 6.84 7.96 10.83
C GLY A 112 6.45 7.64 9.38
N ARG A 113 5.15 7.40 9.10
CA ARG A 113 4.64 7.10 7.76
C ARG A 113 3.97 8.32 7.13
N GLY A 114 3.73 8.25 5.82
CA GLY A 114 3.11 9.34 5.07
C GLY A 114 4.10 10.34 4.44
N GLY A 115 5.41 10.10 4.54
CA GLY A 115 6.43 11.00 3.98
C GLY A 115 6.47 11.04 2.46
N THR A 116 6.27 9.90 1.81
CA THR A 116 6.27 9.76 0.35
C THR A 116 4.86 9.60 -0.20
N SER A 117 4.00 8.82 0.48
CA SER A 117 2.63 8.54 0.04
C SER A 117 1.67 8.57 1.21
N GLY A 118 0.56 9.26 1.04
CA GLY A 118 -0.57 9.27 1.95
C GLY A 118 -1.55 8.12 1.74
N ILE A 119 -1.41 7.32 0.68
CA ILE A 119 -2.39 6.27 0.32
C ILE A 119 -2.55 5.27 1.45
N GLY A 120 -1.47 4.61 1.88
CA GLY A 120 -1.52 3.59 2.92
C GLY A 120 -1.99 4.12 4.29
N VAL A 121 -1.74 5.39 4.59
CA VAL A 121 -2.24 6.05 5.80
C VAL A 121 -3.76 6.26 5.69
N ASN A 122 -4.22 6.87 4.61
CA ASN A 122 -5.64 7.22 4.48
C ASN A 122 -6.52 5.98 4.25
N THR A 123 -6.07 4.99 3.49
CA THR A 123 -6.79 3.71 3.36
C THR A 123 -6.90 2.95 4.69
N TYR A 124 -5.93 3.11 5.58
CA TYR A 124 -6.00 2.54 6.94
C TYR A 124 -7.16 3.11 7.74
N PHE A 125 -7.41 4.43 7.68
CA PHE A 125 -8.48 5.07 8.45
C PHE A 125 -9.83 5.01 7.73
N ASP A 126 -9.85 5.35 6.46
CA ASP A 126 -11.07 5.72 5.75
C ASP A 126 -11.53 4.63 4.75
N GLY A 127 -10.62 3.80 4.21
CA GLY A 127 -10.93 2.92 3.10
C GLY A 127 -11.16 3.70 1.79
N GLY A 128 -11.76 3.05 0.79
CA GLY A 128 -12.07 3.65 -0.50
C GLY A 128 -10.87 3.91 -1.40
N LEU A 129 -11.11 4.68 -2.47
CA LEU A 129 -10.07 5.18 -3.36
C LEU A 129 -9.53 6.50 -2.82
N ILE A 130 -8.23 6.57 -2.67
CA ILE A 130 -7.49 7.75 -2.22
C ILE A 130 -6.68 8.30 -3.38
N CYS A 131 -6.87 9.57 -3.68
CA CYS A 131 -5.98 10.33 -4.56
C CYS A 131 -5.11 11.25 -3.70
N ASP A 132 -3.82 10.98 -3.71
CA ASP A 132 -2.78 11.70 -2.97
C ASP A 132 -2.13 12.74 -3.89
N LEU A 133 -2.28 14.01 -3.54
CA LEU A 133 -1.71 15.14 -4.26
C LEU A 133 -0.27 15.47 -3.83
N GLY A 134 0.36 14.56 -3.08
CA GLY A 134 1.71 14.72 -2.58
C GLY A 134 1.84 15.77 -1.47
N ARG A 135 3.06 16.13 -1.16
CA ARG A 135 3.42 17.18 -0.19
C ARG A 135 4.04 18.39 -0.89
N THR A 136 4.04 19.53 -0.22
CA THR A 136 4.76 20.73 -0.71
C THR A 136 6.22 20.38 -0.94
N ASN A 137 6.77 20.85 -2.05
CA ASN A 137 8.19 20.73 -2.35
C ASN A 137 8.98 21.71 -1.46
N ASP A 138 9.76 21.16 -0.54
CA ASP A 138 10.63 21.90 0.39
C ASP A 138 12.11 21.80 0.00
N GLY A 139 12.40 21.35 -1.21
CA GLY A 139 13.76 21.15 -1.72
C GLY A 139 14.45 19.87 -1.23
N GLN A 140 13.75 19.03 -0.47
CA GLN A 140 14.31 17.72 -0.10
C GLN A 140 14.38 16.78 -1.31
N ALA A 141 15.35 15.88 -1.32
CA ALA A 141 15.49 14.87 -2.35
C ALA A 141 14.25 13.98 -2.46
N PHE A 142 13.99 13.49 -3.65
CA PHE A 142 12.99 12.45 -3.88
C PHE A 142 13.47 11.15 -3.25
N ALA A 143 12.76 10.67 -2.25
CA ALA A 143 13.17 9.49 -1.50
C ALA A 143 11.94 8.70 -0.99
N PRO A 144 12.09 7.39 -0.77
CA PRO A 144 11.02 6.58 -0.21
C PRO A 144 10.68 6.98 1.23
N SER A 145 9.47 6.65 1.67
CA SER A 145 8.94 7.00 3.00
C SER A 145 9.72 6.41 4.18
N SER A 146 10.63 5.49 3.90
CA SER A 146 11.57 4.97 4.89
C SER A 146 12.69 5.95 5.26
N GLN A 147 12.98 6.93 4.39
CA GLN A 147 14.02 7.93 4.59
C GLN A 147 13.48 9.32 4.92
N VAL A 148 12.24 9.61 4.55
CA VAL A 148 11.66 10.94 4.74
C VAL A 148 10.66 10.91 5.89
N ILE A 149 11.01 11.59 7.00
CA ILE A 149 10.05 11.87 8.07
C ILE A 149 9.28 13.13 7.66
N PRO A 150 7.96 13.05 7.43
CA PRO A 150 7.21 14.18 6.93
C PRO A 150 7.06 15.24 8.02
N THR A 151 7.32 16.50 7.66
CA THR A 151 6.94 17.67 8.47
C THR A 151 5.46 18.00 8.31
N ARG A 152 4.86 17.60 7.18
CA ARG A 152 3.44 17.71 6.86
C ARG A 152 2.99 16.48 6.09
N LEU A 153 1.79 16.01 6.39
CA LEU A 153 1.19 14.91 5.63
C LEU A 153 0.88 15.32 4.20
N PRO A 154 0.92 14.38 3.25
CA PRO A 154 0.43 14.60 1.90
C PRO A 154 -1.02 15.07 1.91
N LEU A 155 -1.33 16.02 1.03
CA LEU A 155 -2.71 16.45 0.80
C LEU A 155 -3.43 15.38 -0.02
N THR A 156 -4.64 15.03 0.38
CA THR A 156 -5.49 14.09 -0.38
C THR A 156 -6.78 14.75 -0.83
N LEU A 157 -7.31 14.31 -1.95
CA LEU A 157 -8.71 14.56 -2.29
C LEU A 157 -9.63 13.76 -1.35
N PRO A 158 -10.92 14.13 -1.27
CA PRO A 158 -11.90 13.31 -0.57
C PRO A 158 -11.84 11.86 -1.05
N SER A 159 -11.92 10.90 -0.13
CA SER A 159 -11.96 9.48 -0.50
C SER A 159 -13.22 9.16 -1.28
N VAL A 160 -13.08 8.32 -2.31
CA VAL A 160 -14.20 7.88 -3.15
C VAL A 160 -14.66 6.51 -2.71
N THR A 161 -15.96 6.37 -2.51
CA THR A 161 -16.59 5.06 -2.34
C THR A 161 -16.54 4.29 -3.65
N MET A 162 -15.82 3.18 -3.68
CA MET A 162 -15.73 2.33 -4.87
C MET A 162 -16.84 1.28 -4.88
N PRO A 163 -17.40 0.97 -6.06
CA PRO A 163 -18.27 -0.20 -6.19
C PRO A 163 -17.51 -1.49 -5.86
N SER A 164 -18.26 -2.53 -5.47
CA SER A 164 -17.70 -3.85 -5.16
C SER A 164 -17.30 -4.62 -6.43
N TRP A 165 -16.48 -4.02 -7.26
CA TRP A 165 -15.97 -4.64 -8.47
C TRP A 165 -15.09 -5.85 -8.14
N PRO A 166 -15.39 -7.03 -8.70
CA PRO A 166 -14.61 -8.23 -8.41
C PRO A 166 -13.20 -8.12 -9.00
N MET A 167 -12.23 -8.58 -8.23
CA MET A 167 -10.82 -8.52 -8.63
C MET A 167 -10.00 -9.67 -8.03
N LEU A 168 -8.85 -9.91 -8.61
CA LEU A 168 -7.84 -10.84 -8.12
C LEU A 168 -6.53 -10.10 -7.83
N LEU A 169 -5.83 -10.58 -6.82
CA LEU A 169 -4.43 -10.24 -6.56
C LEU A 169 -3.60 -11.46 -6.94
N CYS A 170 -2.60 -11.25 -7.76
CA CYS A 170 -1.67 -12.28 -8.22
C CYS A 170 -0.26 -11.93 -7.71
N ILE A 171 0.27 -12.73 -6.79
CA ILE A 171 1.58 -12.49 -6.17
C ILE A 171 2.54 -13.59 -6.65
N PRO A 172 3.46 -13.32 -7.57
CA PRO A 172 4.41 -14.32 -8.05
C PRO A 172 5.28 -14.86 -6.90
N ARG A 173 5.33 -16.18 -6.75
CA ARG A 173 6.12 -16.83 -5.68
C ARG A 173 7.62 -16.78 -5.93
N VAL A 174 8.02 -16.77 -7.19
CA VAL A 174 9.43 -16.82 -7.62
C VAL A 174 10.10 -15.45 -7.58
N ILE A 175 9.32 -14.36 -7.53
CA ILE A 175 9.88 -13.01 -7.45
C ILE A 175 10.21 -12.67 -6.01
N VAL A 176 11.47 -12.34 -5.77
CA VAL A 176 11.89 -11.80 -4.47
C VAL A 176 11.42 -10.34 -4.39
N PRO A 177 10.64 -9.96 -3.37
CA PRO A 177 10.25 -8.57 -3.18
C PRO A 177 11.46 -7.65 -3.03
N LYS A 178 11.33 -6.42 -3.53
CA LYS A 178 12.37 -5.40 -3.40
C LYS A 178 12.57 -5.03 -1.92
N THR A 179 13.83 -4.92 -1.53
CA THR A 179 14.22 -4.43 -0.20
C THR A 179 14.06 -2.90 -0.11
N GLN A 180 14.16 -2.36 1.10
CA GLN A 180 14.23 -0.92 1.29
C GLN A 180 15.41 -0.28 0.55
N GLN A 181 16.55 -0.96 0.45
CA GLN A 181 17.72 -0.47 -0.29
C GLN A 181 17.47 -0.45 -1.80
N ASP A 182 16.81 -1.46 -2.33
CA ASP A 182 16.40 -1.50 -3.74
C ASP A 182 15.43 -0.35 -4.07
N GLU A 183 14.49 -0.06 -3.17
CA GLU A 183 13.55 1.05 -3.32
C GLU A 183 14.29 2.40 -3.36
N ILE A 184 15.26 2.61 -2.49
CA ILE A 184 16.11 3.82 -2.49
C ILE A 184 16.85 3.95 -3.81
N ALA A 185 17.55 2.91 -4.23
CA ALA A 185 18.31 2.90 -5.47
C ALA A 185 17.40 3.11 -6.70
N PHE A 186 16.15 2.59 -6.66
CA PHE A 186 15.17 2.84 -7.70
C PHE A 186 14.81 4.33 -7.78
N PHE A 187 14.49 4.98 -6.66
CA PHE A 187 14.19 6.42 -6.63
C PHE A 187 15.35 7.26 -7.14
N GLU A 188 16.58 7.00 -6.69
CA GLU A 188 17.78 7.73 -7.12
C GLU A 188 18.01 7.65 -8.63
N ARG A 189 17.70 6.50 -9.22
CA ARG A 189 17.90 6.22 -10.64
C ARG A 189 16.80 6.77 -11.54
N THR A 190 15.57 6.88 -11.02
CA THR A 190 14.36 7.18 -11.82
C THR A 190 13.79 8.56 -11.57
N THR A 191 14.28 9.31 -10.59
CA THR A 191 13.83 10.67 -10.31
C THR A 191 14.95 11.69 -10.51
N PRO A 192 14.61 12.94 -10.90
CA PRO A 192 13.28 13.44 -11.24
C PRO A 192 12.77 12.92 -12.59
N LEU A 193 11.47 12.81 -12.76
CA LEU A 193 10.84 12.55 -14.05
C LEU A 193 10.87 13.81 -14.92
N SER A 194 10.64 13.64 -16.22
CA SER A 194 10.31 14.78 -17.07
C SER A 194 8.97 15.42 -16.64
N GLN A 195 8.82 16.71 -16.89
CA GLN A 195 7.56 17.42 -16.61
C GLN A 195 6.38 16.77 -17.35
N ALA A 196 6.57 16.42 -18.63
CA ALA A 196 5.56 15.76 -19.45
C ALA A 196 5.11 14.44 -18.84
N ALA A 197 6.04 13.58 -18.43
CA ALA A 197 5.72 12.29 -17.79
C ALA A 197 4.97 12.47 -16.46
N SER A 198 5.32 13.50 -15.67
CA SER A 198 4.60 13.81 -14.44
C SER A 198 3.18 14.31 -14.70
N PHE A 199 3.00 15.15 -15.74
CA PHE A 199 1.68 15.64 -16.12
C PHE A 199 0.79 14.55 -16.68
N GLU A 200 1.32 13.66 -17.52
CA GLU A 200 0.62 12.49 -18.04
C GLU A 200 0.10 11.62 -16.90
N ALA A 201 0.97 11.20 -15.98
CA ALA A 201 0.58 10.38 -14.85
C ALA A 201 -0.47 11.05 -13.95
N THR A 202 -0.36 12.39 -13.77
CA THR A 202 -1.35 13.17 -13.02
C THR A 202 -2.68 13.23 -13.74
N TYR A 203 -2.68 13.43 -15.05
CA TYR A 203 -3.90 13.44 -15.88
C TYR A 203 -4.62 12.09 -15.77
N VAL A 204 -3.90 11.00 -15.98
CA VAL A 204 -4.47 9.64 -15.89
C VAL A 204 -5.04 9.37 -14.49
N ALA A 205 -4.31 9.74 -13.44
CA ALA A 205 -4.78 9.52 -12.07
C ALA A 205 -6.08 10.28 -11.76
N LEU A 206 -6.19 11.56 -12.18
CA LEU A 206 -7.31 12.42 -11.82
C LEU A 206 -8.48 12.31 -12.79
N PHE A 207 -8.20 12.41 -14.09
CA PHE A 207 -9.27 12.54 -15.10
C PHE A 207 -9.75 11.20 -15.64
N GLU A 208 -8.94 10.15 -15.54
CA GLU A 208 -9.36 8.81 -15.97
C GLU A 208 -9.75 7.95 -14.78
N ILE A 209 -8.82 7.70 -13.82
CA ILE A 209 -9.07 6.72 -12.73
C ILE A 209 -9.99 7.31 -11.66
N TYR A 210 -9.66 8.49 -11.10
CA TYR A 210 -10.45 9.09 -10.03
C TYR A 210 -11.85 9.47 -10.50
N ALA A 211 -11.97 10.14 -11.65
CA ALA A 211 -13.24 10.54 -12.21
C ALA A 211 -14.14 9.31 -12.51
N ALA A 212 -13.59 8.27 -13.16
CA ALA A 212 -14.34 7.05 -13.44
C ALA A 212 -14.81 6.33 -12.18
N ALA A 213 -14.00 6.34 -11.11
CA ALA A 213 -14.42 5.77 -9.82
C ALA A 213 -15.58 6.56 -9.20
N VAL A 214 -15.54 7.91 -9.23
CA VAL A 214 -16.63 8.78 -8.76
C VAL A 214 -17.93 8.49 -9.53
N GLU A 215 -17.83 8.32 -10.83
CA GLU A 215 -18.97 8.04 -11.71
C GLU A 215 -19.41 6.57 -11.68
N SER A 216 -18.72 5.71 -10.96
CA SER A 216 -18.91 4.25 -10.98
C SER A 216 -18.80 3.66 -12.40
N ASN A 217 -17.99 4.28 -13.24
CA ASN A 217 -17.72 3.89 -14.62
C ASN A 217 -16.63 2.81 -14.66
N TYR A 218 -17.03 1.54 -14.61
CA TYR A 218 -16.11 0.40 -14.60
C TYR A 218 -15.17 0.37 -15.80
N GLU A 219 -15.71 0.55 -17.01
CA GLU A 219 -14.90 0.50 -18.23
C GLU A 219 -13.90 1.66 -18.30
N GLY A 220 -14.33 2.87 -17.92
CA GLY A 220 -13.46 4.04 -17.81
C GLY A 220 -12.34 3.81 -16.81
N PHE A 221 -12.67 3.23 -15.66
CA PHE A 221 -11.70 2.88 -14.62
C PHE A 221 -10.66 1.88 -15.13
N CYS A 222 -11.09 0.79 -15.77
CA CYS A 222 -10.18 -0.21 -16.32
C CYS A 222 -9.27 0.39 -17.41
N ARG A 223 -9.79 1.23 -18.31
CA ARG A 223 -8.96 1.94 -19.30
C ARG A 223 -7.92 2.83 -18.62
N GLY A 224 -8.30 3.58 -17.58
CA GLY A 224 -7.37 4.42 -16.82
C GLY A 224 -6.27 3.60 -16.12
N ILE A 225 -6.61 2.43 -15.58
CA ILE A 225 -5.60 1.51 -15.01
C ILE A 225 -4.61 1.05 -16.08
N VAL A 226 -5.10 0.63 -17.26
CA VAL A 226 -4.22 0.21 -18.37
C VAL A 226 -3.32 1.35 -18.82
N HIS A 227 -3.87 2.56 -18.98
CA HIS A 227 -3.09 3.75 -19.35
C HIS A 227 -2.04 4.09 -18.28
N MET A 228 -2.41 4.04 -16.99
CA MET A 228 -1.46 4.26 -15.90
C MET A 228 -0.25 3.32 -15.99
N GLN A 229 -0.43 2.05 -16.36
CA GLN A 229 0.68 1.10 -16.52
C GLN A 229 1.62 1.45 -17.68
N GLN A 230 1.20 2.31 -18.59
CA GLN A 230 1.98 2.78 -19.75
C GLN A 230 2.76 4.07 -19.44
N THR A 231 2.47 4.76 -18.34
CA THR A 231 3.21 5.96 -17.93
C THR A 231 4.67 5.64 -17.63
N ALA A 232 5.55 6.61 -17.83
CA ALA A 232 7.01 6.43 -17.65
C ALA A 232 7.39 5.86 -16.28
N TRP A 233 6.73 6.34 -15.21
CA TRP A 233 6.99 5.84 -13.86
C TRP A 233 6.61 4.37 -13.70
N LYS A 234 5.42 3.97 -14.14
CA LYS A 234 4.95 2.59 -14.03
C LYS A 234 5.74 1.64 -14.92
N GLN A 235 6.17 2.11 -16.08
CA GLN A 235 7.08 1.32 -16.93
C GLN A 235 8.43 1.08 -16.23
N ALA A 236 9.01 2.13 -15.61
CA ALA A 236 10.25 1.98 -14.85
C ALA A 236 10.09 1.00 -13.68
N GLU A 237 9.00 1.09 -12.91
CA GLU A 237 8.71 0.12 -11.83
C GLU A 237 8.59 -1.31 -12.34
N ARG A 238 7.93 -1.54 -13.47
CA ARG A 238 7.75 -2.88 -14.06
C ARG A 238 9.04 -3.46 -14.61
N GLN A 239 9.91 -2.63 -15.19
CA GLN A 239 11.23 -3.04 -15.67
C GLN A 239 12.13 -3.64 -14.59
N GLU A 240 11.90 -3.31 -13.32
CA GLU A 240 12.61 -3.91 -12.18
C GLU A 240 12.44 -5.43 -12.07
N TYR A 241 11.42 -6.00 -12.71
CA TYR A 241 11.06 -7.42 -12.64
C TYR A 241 11.22 -8.17 -13.97
N GLY A 242 11.64 -7.45 -15.03
CA GLY A 242 11.90 -8.06 -16.34
C GLY A 242 10.66 -8.66 -17.00
N ASP A 243 10.90 -9.69 -17.81
CA ASP A 243 9.87 -10.29 -18.68
C ASP A 243 8.77 -11.02 -17.91
N LEU A 244 9.09 -11.58 -16.74
CA LEU A 244 8.13 -12.41 -16.00
C LEU A 244 6.83 -11.68 -15.68
N LEU A 245 6.89 -10.43 -15.21
CA LEU A 245 5.67 -9.64 -14.92
C LEU A 245 4.96 -9.19 -16.21
N ARG A 246 5.72 -8.99 -17.29
CA ARG A 246 5.14 -8.68 -18.60
C ARG A 246 4.34 -9.87 -19.12
N GLU A 247 4.95 -11.05 -19.16
CA GLU A 247 4.30 -12.29 -19.60
C GLU A 247 3.07 -12.63 -18.74
N LEU A 248 3.18 -12.51 -17.42
CA LEU A 248 2.05 -12.72 -16.54
C LEU A 248 0.91 -11.74 -16.85
N THR A 249 1.21 -10.46 -17.08
CA THR A 249 0.21 -9.46 -17.44
C THR A 249 -0.51 -9.82 -18.74
N GLU A 250 0.26 -10.20 -19.78
CA GLU A 250 -0.26 -10.61 -21.08
C GLU A 250 -1.21 -11.82 -20.95
N GLN A 251 -0.77 -12.86 -20.25
CA GLN A 251 -1.58 -14.06 -20.01
C GLN A 251 -2.87 -13.77 -19.26
N LEU A 252 -2.82 -12.91 -18.23
CA LEU A 252 -4.04 -12.52 -17.49
C LEU A 252 -5.03 -11.74 -18.38
N MET A 253 -4.53 -10.87 -19.24
CA MET A 253 -5.36 -10.13 -20.21
C MET A 253 -5.96 -11.08 -21.26
N ASP A 254 -5.18 -12.02 -21.80
CA ASP A 254 -5.62 -12.97 -22.83
C ASP A 254 -6.76 -13.88 -22.35
N VAL A 255 -6.75 -14.27 -21.08
CA VAL A 255 -7.84 -15.08 -20.50
C VAL A 255 -9.03 -14.26 -20.00
N GLY A 256 -9.01 -12.94 -20.21
CA GLY A 256 -10.18 -12.08 -20.05
C GLY A 256 -10.18 -11.20 -18.80
N ALA A 257 -9.02 -10.79 -18.27
CA ALA A 257 -8.95 -9.67 -17.37
C ALA A 257 -9.30 -8.37 -18.12
N ASP A 258 -10.14 -7.52 -17.55
CA ASP A 258 -10.52 -6.23 -18.14
C ASP A 258 -9.40 -5.18 -17.99
N CYS A 259 -8.61 -5.29 -16.93
CA CYS A 259 -7.35 -4.56 -16.74
C CYS A 259 -6.44 -5.27 -15.74
N VAL A 260 -5.13 -5.05 -15.90
CA VAL A 260 -4.08 -5.54 -15.00
C VAL A 260 -3.17 -4.38 -14.61
N GLY A 261 -2.92 -4.22 -13.32
CA GLY A 261 -2.00 -3.20 -12.80
C GLY A 261 -1.01 -3.78 -11.79
N MET A 262 0.17 -3.20 -11.71
CA MET A 262 1.13 -3.49 -10.64
C MET A 262 0.98 -2.49 -9.50
N SER A 263 0.86 -2.99 -8.28
CA SER A 263 0.71 -2.14 -7.10
C SER A 263 2.06 -1.65 -6.57
N SER A 264 2.27 -0.34 -6.59
CA SER A 264 3.52 0.30 -6.16
C SER A 264 4.73 -0.35 -6.85
N LEU A 265 5.85 -0.49 -6.17
CA LEU A 265 7.03 -1.21 -6.67
C LEU A 265 6.86 -2.75 -6.61
N GLY A 266 5.62 -3.25 -6.59
CA GLY A 266 5.28 -4.65 -6.79
C GLY A 266 5.83 -5.66 -5.77
N PRO A 267 5.95 -6.93 -6.15
CA PRO A 267 5.61 -7.54 -7.45
C PRO A 267 4.13 -7.92 -7.63
N MET A 268 3.24 -7.56 -6.69
CA MET A 268 1.83 -7.90 -6.79
C MET A 268 1.18 -7.25 -8.00
N LEU A 269 0.56 -8.08 -8.84
CA LEU A 269 -0.39 -7.63 -9.83
C LEU A 269 -1.80 -7.71 -9.25
N PHE A 270 -2.63 -6.73 -9.60
CA PHE A 270 -4.06 -6.79 -9.39
C PHE A 270 -4.76 -6.76 -10.75
N CYS A 271 -5.84 -7.49 -10.88
CA CYS A 271 -6.65 -7.43 -12.08
C CYS A 271 -8.14 -7.35 -11.73
N PHE A 272 -8.86 -6.52 -12.48
CA PHE A 272 -10.31 -6.50 -12.48
C PHE A 272 -10.83 -7.34 -13.63
N ALA A 273 -11.92 -8.05 -13.40
CA ALA A 273 -12.56 -8.86 -14.41
C ALA A 273 -14.03 -9.10 -14.04
N LYS A 274 -14.82 -9.43 -15.04
CA LYS A 274 -16.18 -9.92 -14.84
C LYS A 274 -16.16 -11.23 -14.04
N LEU A 275 -17.21 -11.45 -13.26
CA LEU A 275 -17.29 -12.54 -12.31
C LEU A 275 -17.07 -13.93 -12.95
N GLU A 276 -17.59 -14.12 -14.15
CA GLU A 276 -17.48 -15.36 -14.93
C GLU A 276 -16.05 -15.65 -15.42
N ARG A 277 -15.17 -14.64 -15.45
CA ARG A 277 -13.77 -14.79 -15.89
C ARG A 277 -12.80 -15.11 -14.75
N LEU A 278 -13.19 -14.82 -13.51
CA LEU A 278 -12.29 -14.95 -12.36
C LEU A 278 -11.71 -16.36 -12.18
N ALA A 279 -12.47 -17.40 -12.49
CA ALA A 279 -11.99 -18.78 -12.38
C ALA A 279 -10.83 -19.05 -13.36
N ALA A 280 -11.02 -18.75 -14.63
CA ALA A 280 -9.99 -18.93 -15.66
C ALA A 280 -8.72 -18.11 -15.37
N ILE A 281 -8.88 -16.87 -14.91
CA ILE A 281 -7.76 -16.01 -14.52
C ILE A 281 -7.03 -16.58 -13.31
N THR A 282 -7.75 -17.13 -12.33
CA THR A 282 -7.17 -17.78 -11.16
C THR A 282 -6.33 -18.99 -11.57
N ASP A 283 -6.85 -19.84 -12.44
CA ASP A 283 -6.17 -21.05 -12.90
C ASP A 283 -4.86 -20.71 -13.64
N ILE A 284 -4.89 -19.76 -14.56
CA ILE A 284 -3.68 -19.31 -15.28
C ILE A 284 -2.67 -18.69 -14.31
N ALA A 285 -3.09 -17.79 -13.42
CA ALA A 285 -2.19 -17.20 -12.43
C ALA A 285 -1.53 -18.26 -11.52
N ALA A 286 -2.30 -19.28 -11.11
CA ALA A 286 -1.79 -20.39 -10.30
C ALA A 286 -0.77 -21.24 -11.07
N VAL A 287 -1.04 -21.57 -12.34
CA VAL A 287 -0.10 -22.27 -13.25
C VAL A 287 1.19 -21.47 -13.43
N MET A 288 1.09 -20.15 -13.56
CA MET A 288 2.24 -19.25 -13.63
C MET A 288 2.94 -19.02 -12.28
N GLY A 289 2.58 -19.78 -11.26
CA GLY A 289 3.27 -19.78 -9.98
C GLY A 289 2.91 -18.62 -9.05
N CYS A 290 1.71 -18.04 -9.16
CA CYS A 290 1.24 -17.02 -8.25
C CYS A 290 0.51 -17.60 -7.02
N ASP A 291 0.59 -16.87 -5.90
CA ASP A 291 -0.43 -16.90 -4.87
C ASP A 291 -1.58 -16.01 -5.32
N VAL A 292 -2.80 -16.52 -5.35
CA VAL A 292 -3.96 -15.79 -5.87
C VAL A 292 -4.96 -15.54 -4.76
N HIS A 293 -5.41 -14.29 -4.62
CA HIS A 293 -6.45 -13.90 -3.67
C HIS A 293 -7.59 -13.22 -4.41
N ARG A 294 -8.79 -13.77 -4.26
CA ARG A 294 -10.01 -13.11 -4.72
C ARG A 294 -10.42 -12.05 -3.70
N THR A 295 -10.71 -10.85 -4.17
CA THR A 295 -11.04 -9.71 -3.33
C THR A 295 -11.90 -8.69 -4.08
N GLN A 296 -12.14 -7.54 -3.46
CA GLN A 296 -12.82 -6.38 -4.03
C GLN A 296 -12.34 -5.13 -3.31
N PRO A 297 -12.58 -3.92 -3.84
CA PRO A 297 -12.32 -2.68 -3.13
C PRO A 297 -13.09 -2.62 -1.80
N SER A 298 -12.47 -2.09 -0.76
CA SER A 298 -13.07 -1.87 0.55
C SER A 298 -13.30 -0.39 0.81
N ASN A 299 -14.51 -0.03 1.20
CA ASN A 299 -14.87 1.33 1.60
C ASN A 299 -14.79 1.51 3.13
N ARG A 300 -14.08 0.63 3.79
CA ARG A 300 -13.87 0.66 5.24
C ARG A 300 -12.40 0.60 5.55
N GLY A 301 -11.98 1.41 6.49
CA GLY A 301 -10.64 1.35 7.06
C GLY A 301 -10.47 0.18 8.04
N ARG A 302 -9.46 0.28 8.90
CA ARG A 302 -9.21 -0.74 9.92
C ARG A 302 -10.42 -0.95 10.83
N LYS A 303 -10.57 -2.17 11.32
CA LYS A 303 -11.55 -2.52 12.35
C LYS A 303 -10.82 -2.73 13.67
N VAL A 304 -11.26 -2.05 14.72
CA VAL A 304 -10.77 -2.24 16.09
C VAL A 304 -11.87 -2.93 16.89
N THR A 305 -11.52 -3.98 17.62
CA THR A 305 -12.46 -4.72 18.48
C THR A 305 -11.79 -4.96 19.82
N ARG A 306 -12.47 -4.61 20.91
CA ARG A 306 -12.04 -5.01 22.25
C ARG A 306 -12.46 -6.45 22.46
N LEU A 307 -11.52 -7.27 22.88
CA LEU A 307 -11.83 -8.64 23.30
C LEU A 307 -12.03 -8.59 24.83
N ASP A 308 -13.17 -9.05 25.28
CA ASP A 308 -13.40 -9.27 26.71
C ASP A 308 -12.48 -10.40 27.17
N ALA A 309 -11.86 -10.22 28.35
CA ALA A 309 -10.90 -11.14 28.93
C ALA A 309 -11.57 -12.42 29.44
#